data_ade04f35a430eca3d561c09e17276889
#
_entry.id   ade04f35a430eca3d561c09e17276889
#
_cell.length_a   1.000
_cell.length_b   1.000
_cell.length_c   1.000
_cell.angle_alpha   90.00
_cell.angle_beta   90.00
_cell.angle_gamma   90.00
#
_symmetry.space_group_name_H-M   'P 1'
#
loop_
_entity.id
_entity.type
_entity.pdbx_description
1 polymer ?
#
loop_
_entity_poly.entity_id
_entity_poly.type
_entity_poly.pdbx_seq_one_letter_code
_entity_poly.pdbx_strand_id
1 'polypeptide(L)'
;MKRSLLLFLLNILIISFFSQEVFSLSDDLGQRDISSFVKKDGRENPATEDFLTNEEDTGLESCQDSLARENELTFSDKIMKVKAENIFRDSTFYHWCSSVIKGEDGKYHLFYSRWKQTYTFYAWLTHSTIAHAVADHPAGPYHYQNTVLDFEKDVYRKGDMITAHNPKIKYFEGKYYLYFCSTSLDRDISNEELIETARGGYSHKNWQPLRVNQRTFVASSESLNGEFSINEKPLLEPDGPIETLVVNPAIVQGVDKRYYLIVKGDKPGSTKFERNQAVAVSSYPDRGFVLQDKPVIQDWDTEDMSLWCDQKNSVYYACFHAHTYIGMMVSSNGLDWKKALDFKIMKKEIPLYGGGCILPDRMERPFVFFENNAPKVLSLAVKKADDAYIVFVPLK
;
A
#
# COMPACT_ATOMS: atom_id res chain seq x y z
N MET A 1 -31.34 55.64 -16.21
CA MET A 1 -32.11 54.56 -15.54
C MET A 1 -32.63 53.44 -16.45
N LYS A 2 -32.93 53.66 -17.74
CA LYS A 2 -33.49 52.62 -18.63
C LYS A 2 -32.45 51.62 -19.21
N ARG A 3 -31.14 51.92 -19.23
CA ARG A 3 -30.10 51.00 -19.74
C ARG A 3 -29.63 49.97 -18.71
N SER A 4 -29.69 50.28 -17.43
CA SER A 4 -29.28 49.34 -16.36
C SER A 4 -30.31 48.25 -16.10
N LEU A 5 -31.58 48.48 -16.38
CA LEU A 5 -32.65 47.48 -16.19
C LEU A 5 -32.67 46.45 -17.32
N LEU A 6 -32.25 46.82 -18.53
CA LEU A 6 -32.19 45.90 -19.68
C LEU A 6 -31.04 44.89 -19.55
N LEU A 7 -29.89 45.28 -18.96
CA LEU A 7 -28.74 44.38 -18.67
C LEU A 7 -29.04 43.43 -17.55
N PHE A 8 -29.86 43.81 -16.57
CA PHE A 8 -30.27 42.93 -15.47
C PHE A 8 -31.24 41.84 -15.92
N LEU A 9 -32.18 42.20 -16.83
CA LEU A 9 -33.13 41.24 -17.41
C LEU A 9 -32.47 40.29 -18.40
N LEU A 10 -31.41 40.71 -19.11
CA LEU A 10 -30.68 39.86 -20.04
C LEU A 10 -29.83 38.80 -19.28
N ASN A 11 -29.25 39.14 -18.13
CA ASN A 11 -28.52 38.18 -17.29
C ASN A 11 -29.43 37.14 -16.61
N ILE A 12 -30.66 37.50 -16.27
CA ILE A 12 -31.62 36.54 -15.70
C ILE A 12 -32.09 35.55 -16.78
N LEU A 13 -32.24 36.00 -18.04
CA LEU A 13 -32.63 35.09 -19.14
C LEU A 13 -31.50 34.11 -19.51
N ILE A 14 -30.24 34.51 -19.46
CA ILE A 14 -29.09 33.64 -19.76
C ILE A 14 -28.91 32.56 -18.65
N ILE A 15 -29.12 32.93 -17.39
CA ILE A 15 -29.05 31.95 -16.27
C ILE A 15 -30.21 30.95 -16.34
N SER A 16 -31.41 31.37 -16.79
CA SER A 16 -32.56 30.49 -16.95
C SER A 16 -32.41 29.50 -18.12
N PHE A 17 -31.70 29.87 -19.20
CA PHE A 17 -31.45 28.99 -20.34
C PHE A 17 -30.37 27.91 -20.02
N PHE A 18 -29.33 28.29 -19.27
CA PHE A 18 -28.31 27.32 -18.84
C PHE A 18 -28.82 26.31 -17.81
N SER A 19 -29.80 26.67 -16.99
CA SER A 19 -30.39 25.75 -16.01
C SER A 19 -31.34 24.72 -16.64
N GLN A 20 -31.95 24.99 -17.77
CA GLN A 20 -32.83 24.05 -18.49
C GLN A 20 -32.05 23.05 -19.36
N GLU A 21 -30.92 23.42 -19.95
CA GLU A 21 -30.07 22.47 -20.69
C GLU A 21 -29.32 21.52 -19.79
N VAL A 22 -28.96 21.93 -18.57
CA VAL A 22 -28.31 21.00 -17.59
C VAL A 22 -29.29 19.97 -17.03
N PHE A 23 -30.61 20.30 -16.96
CA PHE A 23 -31.64 19.34 -16.53
C PHE A 23 -32.08 18.35 -17.62
N SER A 24 -31.88 18.68 -18.90
CA SER A 24 -32.24 17.75 -20.01
C SER A 24 -31.12 16.74 -20.32
N LEU A 25 -29.87 17.00 -19.86
CA LEU A 25 -28.74 16.06 -19.99
C LEU A 25 -28.62 15.09 -18.83
N SER A 26 -29.34 15.31 -17.72
CA SER A 26 -29.33 14.39 -16.57
C SER A 26 -30.32 13.23 -16.67
N ASP A 27 -31.36 13.35 -17.49
CA ASP A 27 -32.38 12.30 -17.65
C ASP A 27 -32.02 11.22 -18.67
N ASP A 28 -31.02 11.43 -19.52
CA ASP A 28 -30.56 10.44 -20.52
C ASP A 28 -29.35 9.61 -20.07
N LEU A 29 -28.79 9.87 -18.87
CA LEU A 29 -27.74 9.09 -18.23
C LEU A 29 -28.24 8.19 -17.08
N GLY A 30 -29.53 8.18 -16.83
CA GLY A 30 -30.16 7.59 -15.65
C GLY A 30 -30.58 6.13 -15.73
N GLN A 31 -30.23 5.37 -16.80
CA GLN A 31 -30.49 3.91 -16.84
C GLN A 31 -29.51 3.16 -17.71
N ARG A 32 -28.21 3.30 -17.45
CA ARG A 32 -27.25 2.26 -17.86
C ARG A 32 -26.93 1.41 -16.65
N ASP A 33 -27.42 0.22 -16.72
CA ASP A 33 -27.29 -0.90 -15.81
C ASP A 33 -25.87 -0.99 -15.23
N ILE A 34 -25.71 -0.64 -13.95
CA ILE A 34 -24.46 -0.73 -13.19
C ILE A 34 -24.00 -2.19 -13.06
N SER A 35 -24.88 -3.17 -13.33
CA SER A 35 -24.56 -4.60 -13.30
C SER A 35 -23.53 -5.01 -14.36
N SER A 36 -23.39 -4.27 -15.46
CA SER A 36 -22.42 -4.56 -16.51
C SER A 36 -21.02 -4.01 -16.22
N PHE A 37 -20.88 -3.02 -15.34
CA PHE A 37 -19.58 -2.46 -14.94
C PHE A 37 -18.88 -3.29 -13.86
N VAL A 38 -19.64 -3.98 -13.01
CA VAL A 38 -19.10 -4.89 -11.99
C VAL A 38 -18.54 -6.17 -12.60
N LYS A 39 -19.02 -6.59 -13.78
CA LYS A 39 -18.56 -7.82 -14.47
C LYS A 39 -17.29 -7.66 -15.31
N LYS A 40 -16.77 -6.46 -15.53
CA LYS A 40 -15.53 -6.24 -16.30
C LYS A 40 -14.26 -6.18 -15.48
N ASP A 41 -14.36 -6.16 -14.16
CA ASP A 41 -13.18 -6.10 -13.28
C ASP A 41 -12.57 -7.49 -13.00
N GLY A 42 -13.06 -8.56 -13.65
CA GLY A 42 -12.47 -9.91 -13.57
C GLY A 42 -12.36 -10.51 -12.17
N ARG A 43 -12.96 -9.88 -11.18
CA ARG A 43 -12.97 -10.32 -9.78
C ARG A 43 -14.29 -11.00 -9.47
N GLU A 44 -14.54 -12.16 -10.07
CA GLU A 44 -15.49 -13.09 -9.46
C GLU A 44 -14.89 -13.51 -8.13
N ASN A 45 -15.60 -13.17 -7.07
CA ASN A 45 -15.24 -13.43 -5.69
C ASN A 45 -15.51 -14.92 -5.39
N PRO A 46 -14.50 -15.82 -5.33
CA PRO A 46 -14.75 -17.22 -4.97
C PRO A 46 -14.84 -17.42 -3.45
N ALA A 47 -15.07 -16.37 -2.66
CA ALA A 47 -14.86 -16.42 -1.23
C ALA A 47 -16.13 -16.26 -0.39
N THR A 48 -17.28 -16.81 -0.80
CA THR A 48 -18.47 -16.86 0.09
C THR A 48 -18.66 -18.19 0.83
N GLU A 49 -17.87 -19.22 0.55
CA GLU A 49 -18.08 -20.55 1.16
C GLU A 49 -16.97 -21.10 2.06
N ASP A 50 -15.76 -20.49 2.11
CA ASP A 50 -14.63 -21.07 2.86
C ASP A 50 -14.49 -20.63 4.32
N PHE A 51 -15.58 -20.34 5.00
CA PHE A 51 -15.49 -19.98 6.43
C PHE A 51 -15.45 -21.19 7.41
N LEU A 52 -15.58 -22.43 6.93
CA LEU A 52 -15.82 -23.57 7.83
C LEU A 52 -14.99 -24.86 7.56
N THR A 53 -13.99 -24.86 6.71
CA THR A 53 -13.13 -26.05 6.60
C THR A 53 -11.72 -25.76 7.12
N ASN A 54 -11.45 -26.18 8.36
CA ASN A 54 -10.11 -26.53 8.80
C ASN A 54 -9.75 -27.82 8.06
N GLU A 55 -9.08 -27.74 6.93
CA GLU A 55 -8.35 -28.90 6.42
C GLU A 55 -7.18 -29.15 7.38
N GLU A 56 -7.27 -30.23 8.14
CA GLU A 56 -6.18 -30.77 8.94
C GLU A 56 -5.07 -31.22 7.98
N ASP A 57 -3.98 -30.48 7.96
CA ASP A 57 -2.73 -30.88 7.33
C ASP A 57 -2.10 -31.99 8.21
N THR A 58 -2.37 -33.25 7.86
CA THR A 58 -1.90 -34.45 8.58
C THR A 58 -0.46 -34.82 8.25
N GLY A 59 0.41 -33.85 7.95
CA GLY A 59 1.84 -34.06 7.86
C GLY A 59 2.45 -34.29 9.26
N LEU A 60 3.21 -35.34 9.45
CA LEU A 60 3.98 -35.62 10.68
C LEU A 60 4.94 -34.46 10.98
N GLU A 61 4.53 -33.56 11.87
CA GLU A 61 5.37 -32.46 12.34
C GLU A 61 6.54 -32.99 13.19
N SER A 62 7.74 -32.47 12.94
CA SER A 62 8.89 -32.73 13.81
C SER A 62 8.69 -32.11 15.21
N CYS A 63 9.30 -32.66 16.25
CA CYS A 63 9.26 -32.06 17.60
C CYS A 63 9.76 -30.59 17.63
N GLN A 64 10.62 -30.20 16.70
CA GLN A 64 11.09 -28.81 16.56
C GLN A 64 10.02 -27.90 15.98
N ASP A 65 9.17 -28.38 15.07
CA ASP A 65 8.07 -27.61 14.51
C ASP A 65 6.96 -27.36 15.54
N SER A 66 6.69 -28.34 16.43
CA SER A 66 5.69 -28.19 17.49
C SER A 66 6.11 -27.15 18.55
N LEU A 67 7.39 -27.15 18.96
CA LEU A 67 7.95 -26.18 19.92
C LEU A 67 8.03 -24.74 19.30
N ALA A 68 8.27 -24.64 18.00
CA ALA A 68 8.24 -23.35 17.29
C ALA A 68 6.82 -22.76 17.25
N ARG A 69 5.79 -23.60 17.14
CA ARG A 69 4.38 -23.17 17.14
C ARG A 69 3.91 -22.66 18.50
N GLU A 70 4.33 -23.24 19.63
CA GLU A 70 3.93 -22.77 20.98
C GLU A 70 4.33 -21.32 21.27
N ASN A 71 5.39 -20.81 20.62
CA ASN A 71 5.89 -19.45 20.78
C ASN A 71 5.53 -18.53 19.60
N GLU A 72 4.66 -18.95 18.69
CA GLU A 72 4.29 -18.19 17.54
C GLU A 72 3.47 -16.96 17.93
N LEU A 73 3.79 -15.82 17.33
CA LEU A 73 3.08 -14.55 17.60
C LEU A 73 1.63 -14.63 17.17
N THR A 74 0.72 -14.13 18.03
CA THR A 74 -0.68 -13.90 17.72
C THR A 74 -1.01 -12.41 17.76
N PHE A 75 -1.94 -11.97 16.93
CA PHE A 75 -2.38 -10.58 16.83
C PHE A 75 -3.88 -10.40 16.98
N SER A 76 -4.69 -11.39 16.61
CA SER A 76 -6.16 -11.28 16.61
C SER A 76 -6.71 -10.97 18.00
N ASP A 77 -6.09 -11.51 19.05
CA ASP A 77 -6.42 -11.28 20.47
C ASP A 77 -5.87 -9.93 21.02
N LYS A 78 -4.97 -9.27 20.27
CA LYS A 78 -4.33 -8.02 20.67
C LYS A 78 -4.96 -6.77 20.03
N ILE A 79 -5.84 -6.94 19.05
CA ILE A 79 -6.51 -5.84 18.35
C ILE A 79 -7.30 -4.97 19.35
N MET A 80 -6.96 -3.70 19.42
CA MET A 80 -7.68 -2.74 20.25
C MET A 80 -8.61 -1.85 19.41
N LYS A 81 -9.61 -1.25 20.07
CA LYS A 81 -10.52 -0.29 19.45
C LYS A 81 -9.78 1.01 19.09
N VAL A 82 -10.06 1.53 17.90
CA VAL A 82 -9.47 2.74 17.34
C VAL A 82 -10.20 3.98 17.85
N LYS A 83 -9.46 4.99 18.25
CA LYS A 83 -9.94 6.33 18.58
C LYS A 83 -9.75 7.28 17.40
N ALA A 84 -10.34 8.48 17.46
CA ALA A 84 -10.20 9.50 16.42
C ALA A 84 -8.72 9.91 16.20
N GLU A 85 -7.93 9.99 17.26
CA GLU A 85 -6.50 10.31 17.24
C GLU A 85 -5.62 9.27 16.52
N ASN A 86 -6.14 8.05 16.33
CA ASN A 86 -5.46 6.97 15.61
C ASN A 86 -5.78 6.98 14.10
N ILE A 87 -6.53 7.97 13.61
CA ILE A 87 -6.88 8.13 12.20
C ILE A 87 -6.12 9.32 11.63
N PHE A 88 -5.19 9.05 10.72
CA PHE A 88 -4.38 10.06 10.07
C PHE A 88 -4.91 10.38 8.68
N ARG A 89 -5.51 11.56 8.55
CA ARG A 89 -6.14 12.05 7.31
C ARG A 89 -6.14 13.57 7.23
N ASP A 90 -6.26 14.12 6.03
CA ASP A 90 -6.62 15.51 5.79
C ASP A 90 -7.60 15.65 4.61
N SER A 91 -8.10 16.86 4.36
CA SER A 91 -9.12 17.11 3.34
C SER A 91 -8.54 17.41 1.95
N THR A 92 -7.23 17.47 1.79
CA THR A 92 -6.57 17.87 0.55
C THR A 92 -5.83 16.74 -0.13
N PHE A 93 -5.40 15.72 0.64
CA PHE A 93 -4.65 14.58 0.17
C PHE A 93 -5.31 13.26 0.52
N TYR A 94 -5.26 12.30 -0.39
CA TYR A 94 -5.37 10.89 -0.04
C TYR A 94 -4.09 10.47 0.68
N HIS A 95 -4.22 9.76 1.81
CA HIS A 95 -3.11 9.15 2.54
C HIS A 95 -3.15 7.65 2.36
N TRP A 96 -2.01 7.05 2.02
CA TRP A 96 -1.92 5.62 1.73
C TRP A 96 -0.59 5.05 2.16
N CYS A 97 -0.53 3.75 2.41
CA CYS A 97 0.67 3.06 2.86
C CYS A 97 1.31 3.73 4.08
N SER A 98 2.02 3.02 4.86
CA SER A 98 2.68 3.56 6.04
C SER A 98 3.91 2.73 6.40
N SER A 99 4.91 3.39 6.93
CA SER A 99 6.04 2.76 7.58
C SER A 99 6.49 3.64 8.74
N VAL A 100 6.48 3.10 9.94
CA VAL A 100 6.83 3.81 11.17
C VAL A 100 8.19 3.34 11.66
N ILE A 101 9.02 4.29 12.12
CA ILE A 101 10.28 4.04 12.80
C ILE A 101 10.39 4.97 14.01
N LYS A 102 10.97 4.49 15.12
CA LYS A 102 11.31 5.34 16.25
C LYS A 102 12.64 6.02 15.99
N GLY A 103 12.67 7.35 16.09
CA GLY A 103 13.87 8.15 15.95
C GLY A 103 14.71 8.20 17.23
N GLU A 104 15.95 8.68 17.09
CA GLU A 104 16.86 8.94 18.23
C GLU A 104 16.34 10.07 19.14
N ASP A 105 15.48 10.96 18.60
CA ASP A 105 14.75 12.00 19.33
C ASP A 105 13.62 11.43 20.22
N GLY A 106 13.43 10.10 20.21
CA GLY A 106 12.39 9.41 20.96
C GLY A 106 11.01 9.46 20.33
N LYS A 107 10.83 10.17 19.22
CA LYS A 107 9.56 10.31 18.50
C LYS A 107 9.36 9.19 17.49
N TYR A 108 8.11 9.05 17.01
CA TYR A 108 7.73 8.10 16.01
C TYR A 108 7.57 8.81 14.66
N HIS A 109 8.40 8.42 13.71
CA HIS A 109 8.48 8.99 12.37
C HIS A 109 7.71 8.10 11.41
N LEU A 110 6.69 8.66 10.78
CA LEU A 110 5.84 8.02 9.77
C LEU A 110 6.27 8.49 8.39
N PHE A 111 6.65 7.55 7.52
CA PHE A 111 6.78 7.77 6.09
C PHE A 111 5.57 7.15 5.39
N TYR A 112 4.88 7.93 4.54
CA TYR A 112 3.62 7.52 3.93
C TYR A 112 3.46 8.10 2.52
N SER A 113 2.66 7.42 1.70
CA SER A 113 2.28 7.91 0.38
C SER A 113 1.13 8.89 0.47
N ARG A 114 1.18 9.96 -0.33
CA ARG A 114 0.06 10.88 -0.50
C ARG A 114 -0.02 11.43 -1.92
N TRP A 115 -1.22 11.80 -2.34
CA TRP A 115 -1.47 12.55 -3.58
C TRP A 115 -2.72 13.41 -3.45
N LYS A 116 -2.79 14.50 -4.22
CA LYS A 116 -3.88 15.48 -4.12
C LYS A 116 -5.23 14.85 -4.46
N GLN A 117 -6.25 15.10 -3.66
CA GLN A 117 -7.61 14.59 -3.90
C GLN A 117 -8.20 15.13 -5.21
N THR A 118 -7.75 16.30 -5.68
CA THR A 118 -8.14 16.90 -6.97
C THR A 118 -7.78 16.03 -8.19
N TYR A 119 -6.87 15.06 -8.05
CA TYR A 119 -6.45 14.17 -9.13
C TYR A 119 -7.17 12.83 -9.17
N THR A 120 -8.14 12.57 -8.30
CA THR A 120 -8.82 11.30 -8.07
C THR A 120 -7.98 10.28 -7.28
N PHE A 121 -8.66 9.24 -6.77
CA PHE A 121 -7.96 8.16 -6.06
C PHE A 121 -6.92 7.43 -6.93
N TYR A 122 -7.18 7.29 -8.24
CA TYR A 122 -6.30 6.58 -9.17
C TYR A 122 -4.96 7.26 -9.44
N ALA A 123 -4.78 8.51 -9.00
CA ALA A 123 -3.53 9.23 -9.15
C ALA A 123 -2.36 8.67 -8.30
N TRP A 124 -2.59 7.61 -7.53
CA TRP A 124 -1.49 6.88 -6.89
C TRP A 124 -0.45 6.39 -7.91
N LEU A 125 -0.85 6.07 -9.16
CA LEU A 125 0.03 5.62 -10.23
C LEU A 125 0.79 6.76 -10.93
N THR A 126 0.32 7.99 -10.81
CA THR A 126 0.78 9.13 -11.62
C THR A 126 1.28 10.32 -10.82
N HIS A 127 0.83 10.53 -9.56
CA HIS A 127 1.13 11.73 -8.77
C HIS A 127 1.41 11.44 -7.29
N SER A 128 1.68 10.17 -6.94
CA SER A 128 2.01 9.85 -5.56
C SER A 128 3.39 10.39 -5.17
N THR A 129 3.46 10.99 -3.99
CA THR A 129 4.67 11.45 -3.32
C THR A 129 4.84 10.73 -1.98
N ILE A 130 6.05 10.73 -1.42
CA ILE A 130 6.30 10.25 -0.06
C ILE A 130 6.47 11.46 0.85
N ALA A 131 5.68 11.48 1.91
CA ALA A 131 5.73 12.49 2.95
C ALA A 131 6.15 11.90 4.29
N HIS A 132 6.57 12.78 5.18
CA HIS A 132 7.00 12.50 6.54
C HIS A 132 6.09 13.20 7.54
N ALA A 133 5.71 12.47 8.60
CA ALA A 133 4.96 12.98 9.74
C ALA A 133 5.55 12.44 11.03
N VAL A 134 5.30 13.11 12.16
CA VAL A 134 5.87 12.77 13.46
C VAL A 134 4.78 12.73 14.53
N ALA A 135 4.94 11.82 15.50
CA ALA A 135 4.07 11.68 16.68
C ALA A 135 4.88 11.38 17.93
N ASP A 136 4.30 11.65 19.09
CA ASP A 136 4.86 11.27 20.41
C ASP A 136 4.47 9.83 20.82
N HIS A 137 3.53 9.20 20.09
CA HIS A 137 3.06 7.84 20.32
C HIS A 137 2.94 7.07 18.98
N PRO A 138 3.27 5.76 18.92
CA PRO A 138 3.29 5.02 17.66
C PRO A 138 1.91 4.88 16.98
N ALA A 139 0.81 5.01 17.73
CA ALA A 139 -0.54 5.04 17.21
C ALA A 139 -1.05 6.46 16.88
N GLY A 140 -0.20 7.48 16.92
CA GLY A 140 -0.54 8.87 16.67
C GLY A 140 -0.99 9.65 17.91
N PRO A 141 -1.50 10.90 17.74
CA PRO A 141 -1.75 11.54 16.45
C PRO A 141 -0.46 11.96 15.73
N TYR A 142 -0.41 11.74 14.41
CA TYR A 142 0.71 12.14 13.57
C TYR A 142 0.51 13.56 13.02
N HIS A 143 1.61 14.33 12.92
CA HIS A 143 1.63 15.68 12.39
C HIS A 143 2.59 15.76 11.20
N TYR A 144 2.08 16.19 10.05
CA TYR A 144 2.87 16.38 8.83
C TYR A 144 4.06 17.31 9.09
N GLN A 145 5.22 16.96 8.55
CA GLN A 145 6.45 17.73 8.59
C GLN A 145 6.81 18.26 7.20
N ASN A 146 7.09 17.37 6.27
CA ASN A 146 7.53 17.71 4.91
C ASN A 146 7.24 16.60 3.90
N THR A 147 7.40 16.93 2.63
CA THR A 147 7.49 15.94 1.54
C THR A 147 8.95 15.51 1.38
N VAL A 148 9.19 14.21 1.36
CA VAL A 148 10.54 13.61 1.32
C VAL A 148 10.97 13.28 -0.10
N LEU A 149 10.09 12.65 -0.88
CA LEU A 149 10.30 12.33 -2.28
C LEU A 149 9.12 12.84 -3.11
N ASP A 150 9.44 13.73 -4.04
CA ASP A 150 8.52 14.30 -5.01
C ASP A 150 9.22 14.45 -6.35
N PHE A 151 8.63 13.88 -7.40
CA PHE A 151 9.18 13.91 -8.76
C PHE A 151 8.32 14.75 -9.70
N GLU A 152 7.40 15.60 -9.18
CA GLU A 152 6.49 16.41 -10.00
C GLU A 152 7.26 17.32 -10.96
N LYS A 153 6.94 17.25 -12.26
CA LYS A 153 7.49 18.05 -13.37
C LYS A 153 6.39 18.29 -14.40
N ASP A 154 6.57 19.33 -15.23
CA ASP A 154 5.66 19.61 -16.36
C ASP A 154 5.77 18.54 -17.45
N VAL A 155 6.99 18.04 -17.72
CA VAL A 155 7.27 17.01 -18.72
C VAL A 155 8.28 16.02 -18.16
N TYR A 156 7.94 14.74 -18.21
CA TYR A 156 8.81 13.63 -17.88
C TYR A 156 9.45 13.07 -19.16
N ARG A 157 10.76 12.84 -19.14
CA ARG A 157 11.47 12.19 -20.22
C ARG A 157 11.35 10.67 -20.09
N LYS A 158 11.57 9.96 -21.18
CA LYS A 158 11.66 8.50 -21.18
C LYS A 158 12.54 8.01 -20.04
N GLY A 159 11.98 7.13 -19.20
CA GLY A 159 12.67 6.51 -18.07
C GLY A 159 12.74 7.34 -16.78
N ASP A 160 12.26 8.60 -16.81
CA ASP A 160 12.17 9.40 -15.58
C ASP A 160 11.29 8.72 -14.52
N MET A 161 11.68 8.86 -13.26
CA MET A 161 10.78 8.55 -12.14
C MET A 161 9.62 9.53 -12.12
N ILE A 162 8.40 9.00 -12.07
CA ILE A 162 7.15 9.79 -12.07
C ILE A 162 6.57 9.87 -10.66
N THR A 163 6.63 8.78 -9.89
CA THR A 163 6.00 8.70 -8.57
C THR A 163 6.98 8.20 -7.52
N ALA A 164 6.73 8.57 -6.25
CA ALA A 164 7.26 7.89 -5.08
C ALA A 164 6.10 7.30 -4.28
N HIS A 165 6.04 5.96 -4.16
CA HIS A 165 4.89 5.25 -3.58
C HIS A 165 5.34 4.07 -2.72
N ASN A 166 4.48 3.63 -1.77
CA ASN A 166 4.70 2.47 -0.90
C ASN A 166 6.01 2.50 -0.10
N PRO A 167 6.25 3.51 0.75
CA PRO A 167 7.47 3.62 1.52
C PRO A 167 7.64 2.51 2.55
N LYS A 168 8.90 2.06 2.72
CA LYS A 168 9.34 1.25 3.87
C LYS A 168 10.65 1.83 4.39
N ILE A 169 10.58 2.49 5.55
CA ILE A 169 11.76 3.04 6.23
C ILE A 169 12.37 1.99 7.15
N LYS A 170 13.69 1.83 7.09
CA LYS A 170 14.48 0.93 7.94
C LYS A 170 15.79 1.58 8.34
N TYR A 171 16.33 1.15 9.47
CA TYR A 171 17.67 1.54 9.93
C TYR A 171 18.58 0.31 9.88
N PHE A 172 19.62 0.35 9.07
CA PHE A 172 20.60 -0.70 8.91
C PHE A 172 22.01 -0.10 8.85
N GLU A 173 22.97 -0.71 9.49
CA GLU A 173 24.39 -0.38 9.36
C GLU A 173 24.70 1.13 9.57
N GLY A 174 23.98 1.79 10.49
CA GLY A 174 24.18 3.20 10.80
C GLY A 174 23.47 4.20 9.89
N LYS A 175 22.65 3.74 8.93
CA LYS A 175 21.92 4.58 7.97
C LYS A 175 20.43 4.25 7.91
N TYR A 176 19.64 5.25 7.51
CA TYR A 176 18.24 5.07 7.18
C TYR A 176 18.08 4.76 5.70
N TYR A 177 17.33 3.71 5.39
CA TYR A 177 16.99 3.27 4.05
C TYR A 177 15.49 3.39 3.83
N LEU A 178 15.09 4.14 2.79
CA LEU A 178 13.71 4.32 2.37
C LEU A 178 13.48 3.57 1.07
N TYR A 179 12.88 2.38 1.15
CA TYR A 179 12.48 1.60 -0.02
C TYR A 179 11.14 2.10 -0.52
N PHE A 180 10.99 2.22 -1.84
CA PHE A 180 9.77 2.76 -2.44
C PHE A 180 9.57 2.23 -3.86
N CYS A 181 8.35 2.40 -4.39
CA CYS A 181 8.02 2.12 -5.77
C CYS A 181 8.03 3.42 -6.57
N SER A 182 8.53 3.37 -7.80
CA SER A 182 8.36 4.43 -8.77
C SER A 182 7.76 3.90 -10.06
N THR A 183 6.97 4.73 -10.71
CA THR A 183 6.43 4.53 -12.06
C THR A 183 7.34 5.23 -13.05
N SER A 184 7.52 4.65 -14.23
CA SER A 184 8.19 5.30 -15.37
C SER A 184 7.45 4.98 -16.68
N LEU A 185 7.90 5.55 -17.79
CA LEU A 185 7.36 5.25 -19.11
C LEU A 185 8.47 5.22 -20.17
N ASP A 186 8.33 4.39 -21.20
CA ASP A 186 9.28 4.24 -22.31
C ASP A 186 9.21 5.35 -23.35
N ARG A 187 8.52 6.44 -23.07
CA ARG A 187 8.40 7.65 -23.86
C ARG A 187 8.29 8.88 -22.97
N ASP A 188 8.45 10.04 -23.56
CA ASP A 188 8.13 11.31 -22.90
C ASP A 188 6.61 11.40 -22.63
N ILE A 189 6.24 12.00 -21.51
CA ILE A 189 4.85 12.20 -21.11
C ILE A 189 4.70 13.54 -20.37
N SER A 190 3.64 14.31 -20.67
CA SER A 190 3.35 15.54 -19.96
C SER A 190 2.57 15.31 -18.67
N ASN A 191 2.61 16.28 -17.76
CA ASN A 191 1.81 16.24 -16.54
C ASN A 191 0.30 16.22 -16.84
N GLU A 192 -0.14 16.92 -17.89
CA GLU A 192 -1.53 16.89 -18.34
C GLU A 192 -1.98 15.49 -18.75
N GLU A 193 -1.15 14.76 -19.55
CA GLU A 193 -1.45 13.37 -19.91
C GLU A 193 -1.53 12.46 -18.66
N LEU A 194 -0.71 12.71 -17.64
CA LEU A 194 -0.75 11.97 -16.37
C LEU A 194 -2.02 12.27 -15.57
N ILE A 195 -2.48 13.53 -15.56
CA ILE A 195 -3.76 13.93 -14.94
C ILE A 195 -4.93 13.24 -15.66
N GLU A 196 -4.93 13.25 -16.99
CA GLU A 196 -5.95 12.54 -17.78
C GLU A 196 -5.93 11.03 -17.52
N THR A 197 -4.74 10.46 -17.41
CA THR A 197 -4.57 9.04 -17.04
C THR A 197 -5.18 8.74 -15.67
N ALA A 198 -4.94 9.59 -14.68
CA ALA A 198 -5.53 9.45 -13.35
C ALA A 198 -7.06 9.55 -13.38
N ARG A 199 -7.62 10.48 -14.17
CA ARG A 199 -9.08 10.63 -14.33
C ARG A 199 -9.72 9.42 -15.02
N GLY A 200 -9.05 8.86 -16.04
CA GLY A 200 -9.52 7.68 -16.76
C GLY A 200 -9.31 6.35 -15.99
N GLY A 201 -8.44 6.36 -14.99
CA GLY A 201 -8.14 5.21 -14.14
C GLY A 201 -7.75 3.97 -14.95
N TYR A 202 -8.19 2.79 -14.52
CA TYR A 202 -7.85 1.51 -15.14
C TYR A 202 -8.19 1.40 -16.65
N SER A 203 -9.12 2.21 -17.15
CA SER A 203 -9.56 2.18 -18.55
C SER A 203 -8.73 3.08 -19.47
N HIS A 204 -7.86 3.94 -18.92
CA HIS A 204 -7.06 4.85 -19.73
C HIS A 204 -5.93 4.14 -20.48
N LYS A 205 -5.68 4.53 -21.74
CA LYS A 205 -4.65 3.90 -22.60
C LYS A 205 -3.24 3.87 -22.01
N ASN A 206 -2.88 4.86 -21.20
CA ASN A 206 -1.56 4.94 -20.55
C ASN A 206 -1.49 4.14 -19.24
N TRP A 207 -2.62 3.66 -18.69
CA TRP A 207 -2.64 2.99 -17.41
C TRP A 207 -1.74 1.75 -17.38
N GLN A 208 -1.99 0.83 -18.31
CA GLN A 208 -1.22 -0.41 -18.37
C GLN A 208 0.27 -0.18 -18.69
N PRO A 209 0.65 0.68 -19.66
CA PRO A 209 2.06 1.04 -19.87
C PRO A 209 2.76 1.59 -18.62
N LEU A 210 2.12 2.47 -17.85
CA LEU A 210 2.67 2.99 -16.59
C LEU A 210 2.77 1.90 -15.52
N ARG A 211 1.73 1.05 -15.41
CA ARG A 211 1.68 -0.01 -14.41
C ARG A 211 2.82 -1.03 -14.59
N VAL A 212 3.06 -1.53 -15.79
CA VAL A 212 4.09 -2.56 -16.04
C VAL A 212 5.52 -2.04 -15.87
N ASN A 213 5.71 -0.73 -15.94
CA ASN A 213 7.01 -0.07 -15.74
C ASN A 213 7.27 0.35 -14.28
N GLN A 214 6.49 -0.15 -13.32
CA GLN A 214 6.76 0.11 -11.91
C GLN A 214 7.92 -0.76 -11.41
N ARG A 215 8.85 -0.13 -10.68
CA ARG A 215 10.01 -0.79 -10.06
C ARG A 215 10.19 -0.34 -8.62
N THR A 216 10.87 -1.17 -7.84
CA THR A 216 11.28 -0.87 -6.46
C THR A 216 12.67 -0.26 -6.46
N PHE A 217 12.80 0.86 -5.76
CA PHE A 217 14.02 1.63 -5.56
C PHE A 217 14.33 1.76 -4.07
N VAL A 218 15.52 2.28 -3.77
CA VAL A 218 15.93 2.65 -2.42
C VAL A 218 16.60 4.01 -2.42
N ALA A 219 16.31 4.80 -1.38
CA ALA A 219 17.04 6.01 -1.05
C ALA A 219 17.63 5.87 0.36
N SER A 220 18.73 6.55 0.66
CA SER A 220 19.38 6.50 1.96
C SER A 220 19.71 7.86 2.51
N SER A 221 19.73 7.98 3.85
CA SER A 221 20.08 9.20 4.59
C SER A 221 20.76 8.85 5.91
N GLU A 222 21.58 9.76 6.40
CA GLU A 222 22.17 9.68 7.74
C GLU A 222 21.16 10.10 8.83
N SER A 223 20.03 10.74 8.45
CA SER A 223 19.04 11.28 9.38
C SER A 223 17.62 11.12 8.84
N LEU A 224 16.63 10.88 9.72
CA LEU A 224 15.20 10.84 9.37
C LEU A 224 14.67 12.19 8.86
N ASN A 225 15.29 13.28 9.27
CA ASN A 225 14.96 14.64 8.85
C ASN A 225 15.89 15.19 7.75
N GLY A 226 16.85 14.37 7.29
CA GLY A 226 17.80 14.73 6.25
C GLY A 226 17.27 14.49 4.84
N GLU A 227 18.06 14.90 3.87
CA GLU A 227 17.84 14.57 2.47
C GLU A 227 18.14 13.09 2.20
N PHE A 228 17.29 12.44 1.43
CA PHE A 228 17.46 11.05 1.01
C PHE A 228 18.08 10.99 -0.39
N SER A 229 19.28 10.44 -0.47
CA SER A 229 20.00 10.20 -1.73
C SER A 229 19.44 8.93 -2.40
N ILE A 230 18.91 9.08 -3.62
CA ILE A 230 18.25 8.00 -4.36
C ILE A 230 19.29 7.17 -5.12
N ASN A 231 19.19 5.85 -5.05
CA ASN A 231 19.86 4.95 -5.95
C ASN A 231 19.11 4.95 -7.29
N GLU A 232 19.76 5.39 -8.36
CA GLU A 232 19.14 5.58 -9.69
C GLU A 232 18.69 4.28 -10.36
N LYS A 233 19.21 3.13 -9.93
CA LYS A 233 18.86 1.82 -10.49
C LYS A 233 17.81 1.14 -9.59
N PRO A 234 16.83 0.44 -10.19
CA PRO A 234 15.93 -0.40 -9.43
C PRO A 234 16.72 -1.49 -8.69
N LEU A 235 16.20 -1.95 -7.55
CA LEU A 235 16.83 -2.99 -6.74
C LEU A 235 16.88 -4.34 -7.46
N LEU A 236 15.88 -4.63 -8.28
CA LEU A 236 15.78 -5.85 -9.10
C LEU A 236 14.77 -5.68 -10.23
N GLU A 237 14.91 -6.50 -11.26
CA GLU A 237 13.98 -6.66 -12.35
C GLU A 237 13.06 -7.87 -12.10
N PRO A 238 11.87 -7.95 -12.73
CA PRO A 238 10.99 -9.12 -12.60
C PRO A 238 11.65 -10.36 -13.20
N ASP A 239 11.63 -11.46 -12.47
CA ASP A 239 12.17 -12.75 -12.87
C ASP A 239 11.54 -13.88 -12.01
N GLY A 240 11.70 -15.13 -12.44
CA GLY A 240 11.27 -16.31 -11.72
C GLY A 240 9.76 -16.31 -11.39
N PRO A 241 9.37 -16.20 -10.10
CA PRO A 241 7.96 -16.30 -9.70
C PRO A 241 7.13 -15.05 -9.96
N ILE A 242 7.72 -13.96 -10.47
CA ILE A 242 7.03 -12.70 -10.81
C ILE A 242 7.42 -12.18 -12.18
N GLU A 243 6.47 -11.59 -12.88
CA GLU A 243 6.69 -10.91 -14.16
C GLU A 243 6.15 -9.48 -14.14
N THR A 244 6.42 -8.71 -15.18
CA THR A 244 5.98 -7.36 -15.53
C THR A 244 6.45 -6.26 -14.59
N LEU A 245 6.14 -6.29 -13.30
CA LEU A 245 6.45 -5.23 -12.34
C LEU A 245 7.10 -5.79 -11.06
N VAL A 246 7.80 -4.91 -10.32
CA VAL A 246 8.41 -5.24 -9.03
C VAL A 246 8.09 -4.13 -8.04
N VAL A 247 7.10 -4.35 -7.18
CA VAL A 247 6.53 -3.31 -6.31
C VAL A 247 6.27 -3.80 -4.88
N ASN A 248 5.86 -2.88 -4.02
CA ASN A 248 5.41 -3.11 -2.65
C ASN A 248 6.47 -3.80 -1.79
N PRO A 249 7.67 -3.18 -1.64
CA PRO A 249 8.77 -3.78 -0.90
C PRO A 249 8.43 -3.98 0.58
N ALA A 250 8.86 -5.11 1.13
CA ALA A 250 8.92 -5.37 2.56
C ALA A 250 10.27 -6.00 2.87
N ILE A 251 11.06 -5.41 3.76
CA ILE A 251 12.44 -5.83 3.99
C ILE A 251 12.75 -6.02 5.47
N VAL A 252 13.60 -7.01 5.76
CA VAL A 252 14.17 -7.28 7.09
C VAL A 252 15.58 -7.81 6.98
N GLN A 253 16.40 -7.56 7.99
CA GLN A 253 17.66 -8.27 8.17
C GLN A 253 17.39 -9.55 8.96
N GLY A 254 17.81 -10.68 8.43
CA GLY A 254 17.72 -11.99 9.06
C GLY A 254 18.75 -12.21 10.16
N VAL A 255 18.61 -13.32 10.88
CA VAL A 255 19.56 -13.75 11.92
C VAL A 255 20.97 -14.04 11.36
N ASP A 256 21.03 -14.43 10.08
CA ASP A 256 22.24 -14.69 9.31
C ASP A 256 22.89 -13.42 8.74
N LYS A 257 22.37 -12.23 9.11
CA LYS A 257 22.81 -10.91 8.66
C LYS A 257 22.55 -10.59 7.19
N ARG A 258 21.93 -11.50 6.43
CA ARG A 258 21.45 -11.20 5.08
C ARG A 258 20.14 -10.39 5.12
N TYR A 259 19.83 -9.74 4.02
CA TYR A 259 18.63 -8.94 3.83
C TYR A 259 17.62 -9.72 3.00
N TYR A 260 16.42 -9.87 3.53
CA TYR A 260 15.29 -10.54 2.89
C TYR A 260 14.30 -9.47 2.47
N LEU A 261 14.06 -9.36 1.17
CA LEU A 261 13.15 -8.41 0.54
C LEU A 261 11.99 -9.18 -0.10
N ILE A 262 10.77 -8.96 0.35
CA ILE A 262 9.58 -9.45 -0.34
C ILE A 262 9.07 -8.34 -1.25
N VAL A 263 8.80 -8.68 -2.50
CA VAL A 263 8.23 -7.80 -3.52
C VAL A 263 7.04 -8.49 -4.19
N LYS A 264 6.21 -7.71 -4.86
CA LYS A 264 5.06 -8.18 -5.62
C LYS A 264 5.26 -7.95 -7.12
N GLY A 265 4.84 -8.93 -7.93
CA GLY A 265 4.71 -8.84 -9.38
C GLY A 265 3.49 -9.59 -9.87
N ASP A 266 3.27 -9.60 -11.19
CA ASP A 266 2.25 -10.44 -11.78
C ASP A 266 2.69 -11.91 -11.79
N LYS A 267 1.74 -12.83 -11.68
CA LYS A 267 2.00 -14.27 -11.75
C LYS A 267 2.34 -14.65 -13.19
N PRO A 268 3.51 -15.26 -13.44
CA PRO A 268 3.96 -15.60 -14.77
C PRO A 268 2.95 -16.48 -15.53
N GLY A 269 2.69 -16.12 -16.79
CA GLY A 269 1.80 -16.87 -17.67
C GLY A 269 0.32 -16.84 -17.28
N SER A 270 -0.08 -16.08 -16.27
CA SER A 270 -1.51 -15.93 -15.95
C SER A 270 -2.21 -15.03 -16.96
N THR A 271 -3.35 -15.49 -17.45
CA THR A 271 -4.27 -14.69 -18.29
C THR A 271 -5.23 -13.85 -17.45
N LYS A 272 -5.23 -14.04 -16.13
CA LYS A 272 -5.99 -13.29 -15.16
C LYS A 272 -5.07 -12.27 -14.47
N PHE A 273 -5.66 -11.28 -13.87
CA PHE A 273 -4.93 -10.30 -13.05
C PHE A 273 -4.61 -10.91 -11.68
N GLU A 274 -3.67 -11.87 -11.66
CA GLU A 274 -3.19 -12.55 -10.46
C GLU A 274 -1.80 -12.06 -10.09
N ARG A 275 -1.51 -11.94 -8.81
CA ARG A 275 -0.25 -11.43 -8.28
C ARG A 275 0.44 -12.46 -7.43
N ASN A 276 1.74 -12.55 -7.61
CA ASN A 276 2.63 -13.29 -6.73
C ASN A 276 3.44 -12.33 -5.87
N GLN A 277 3.88 -12.84 -4.71
CA GLN A 277 4.87 -12.20 -3.87
C GLN A 277 6.10 -13.10 -3.80
N ALA A 278 7.26 -12.52 -4.05
CA ALA A 278 8.53 -13.24 -4.17
C ALA A 278 9.55 -12.72 -3.17
N VAL A 279 10.39 -13.62 -2.66
CA VAL A 279 11.53 -13.27 -1.81
C VAL A 279 12.75 -13.03 -2.67
N ALA A 280 13.47 -11.95 -2.38
CA ALA A 280 14.82 -11.71 -2.88
C ALA A 280 15.79 -11.59 -1.70
N VAL A 281 17.01 -12.09 -1.85
CA VAL A 281 18.01 -12.11 -0.79
C VAL A 281 19.27 -11.40 -1.24
N SER A 282 19.88 -10.62 -0.32
CA SER A 282 21.15 -9.93 -0.55
C SER A 282 22.01 -9.92 0.71
N SER A 283 23.33 -9.74 0.53
CA SER A 283 24.27 -9.39 1.60
C SER A 283 24.32 -7.90 1.91
N TYR A 284 23.66 -7.06 1.11
CA TYR A 284 23.63 -5.60 1.23
C TYR A 284 22.21 -5.08 1.28
N PRO A 285 21.93 -3.99 2.04
CA PRO A 285 20.58 -3.44 2.16
C PRO A 285 20.08 -2.72 0.90
N ASP A 286 20.98 -2.30 -0.01
CA ASP A 286 20.71 -1.37 -1.11
C ASP A 286 21.00 -1.92 -2.51
N ARG A 287 21.47 -3.17 -2.63
CA ARG A 287 21.88 -3.74 -3.92
C ARG A 287 22.03 -5.26 -3.86
N GLY A 288 22.23 -5.88 -5.01
CA GLY A 288 22.63 -7.29 -5.13
C GLY A 288 21.55 -8.28 -4.69
N PHE A 289 20.29 -7.88 -4.74
CA PHE A 289 19.16 -8.77 -4.46
C PHE A 289 18.99 -9.79 -5.57
N VAL A 290 18.82 -11.06 -5.18
CA VAL A 290 18.56 -12.20 -6.08
C VAL A 290 17.21 -12.81 -5.72
N LEU A 291 16.27 -12.80 -6.67
CA LEU A 291 14.96 -13.45 -6.51
C LEU A 291 15.12 -14.95 -6.31
N GLN A 292 14.30 -15.51 -5.45
CA GLN A 292 14.20 -16.94 -5.22
C GLN A 292 13.12 -17.55 -6.10
N ASP A 293 13.25 -18.84 -6.44
CA ASP A 293 12.41 -19.49 -7.44
C ASP A 293 10.95 -19.69 -7.03
N LYS A 294 10.66 -19.67 -5.72
CA LYS A 294 9.32 -19.94 -5.20
C LYS A 294 8.62 -18.67 -4.74
N PRO A 295 7.33 -18.47 -5.07
CA PRO A 295 6.54 -17.40 -4.45
C PRO A 295 6.31 -17.68 -2.96
N VAL A 296 6.08 -16.61 -2.19
CA VAL A 296 5.74 -16.69 -0.75
C VAL A 296 4.40 -17.42 -0.53
N ILE A 297 3.43 -17.14 -1.41
CA ILE A 297 2.10 -17.73 -1.40
C ILE A 297 1.78 -18.16 -2.84
N GLN A 298 1.42 -19.43 -3.04
CA GLN A 298 1.20 -19.99 -4.38
C GLN A 298 -0.24 -19.90 -4.87
N ASP A 299 -1.22 -20.07 -3.98
CA ASP A 299 -2.60 -20.39 -4.37
C ASP A 299 -3.60 -19.27 -4.15
N TRP A 300 -3.13 -18.12 -3.64
CA TRP A 300 -3.99 -16.97 -3.34
C TRP A 300 -3.45 -15.68 -3.95
N ASP A 301 -4.35 -14.90 -4.49
CA ASP A 301 -4.08 -13.52 -4.87
C ASP A 301 -3.97 -12.65 -3.61
N THR A 302 -2.75 -12.32 -3.21
CA THR A 302 -2.44 -11.51 -2.03
C THR A 302 -1.47 -10.40 -2.37
N GLU A 303 -1.49 -9.33 -1.56
CA GLU A 303 -0.67 -8.16 -1.78
C GLU A 303 -0.04 -7.64 -0.48
N ASP A 304 1.01 -6.81 -0.62
CA ASP A 304 1.44 -5.82 0.35
C ASP A 304 1.94 -6.37 1.66
N MET A 305 2.98 -7.16 1.61
CA MET A 305 3.55 -7.71 2.83
C MET A 305 4.19 -6.65 3.72
N SER A 306 4.07 -6.87 5.03
CA SER A 306 4.90 -6.29 6.08
C SER A 306 5.71 -7.39 6.72
N LEU A 307 7.04 -7.26 6.66
CA LEU A 307 7.99 -8.30 7.02
C LEU A 307 8.75 -7.92 8.29
N TRP A 308 8.89 -8.85 9.22
CA TRP A 308 9.77 -8.71 10.38
C TRP A 308 10.39 -10.07 10.75
N CYS A 309 11.48 -10.03 11.53
CA CYS A 309 12.17 -11.20 12.04
C CYS A 309 12.25 -11.12 13.57
N ASP A 310 11.73 -12.13 14.24
CA ASP A 310 12.01 -12.35 15.65
C ASP A 310 13.43 -12.93 15.77
N GLN A 311 14.39 -12.03 16.02
CA GLN A 311 15.81 -12.39 16.11
C GLN A 311 16.10 -13.38 17.24
N LYS A 312 15.30 -13.37 18.32
CA LYS A 312 15.48 -14.25 19.48
C LYS A 312 15.12 -15.71 19.15
N ASN A 313 13.99 -15.88 18.47
CA ASN A 313 13.46 -17.20 18.14
C ASN A 313 13.82 -17.64 16.71
N SER A 314 14.51 -16.79 15.94
CA SER A 314 14.88 -17.04 14.54
C SER A 314 13.66 -17.32 13.64
N VAL A 315 12.56 -16.59 13.85
CA VAL A 315 11.30 -16.77 13.11
C VAL A 315 11.00 -15.53 12.32
N TYR A 316 10.64 -15.70 11.05
CA TYR A 316 10.20 -14.63 10.16
C TYR A 316 8.69 -14.63 10.05
N TYR A 317 8.10 -13.45 10.05
CA TYR A 317 6.67 -13.24 9.90
C TYR A 317 6.39 -12.26 8.78
N ALA A 318 5.30 -12.47 8.05
CA ALA A 318 4.83 -11.54 7.03
C ALA A 318 3.31 -11.37 7.14
N CYS A 319 2.85 -10.16 7.45
CA CYS A 319 1.44 -9.80 7.29
C CYS A 319 1.18 -9.38 5.83
N PHE A 320 0.03 -9.77 5.31
CA PHE A 320 -0.43 -9.41 3.97
C PHE A 320 -1.91 -9.02 3.99
N HIS A 321 -2.39 -8.34 2.94
CA HIS A 321 -3.81 -8.21 2.75
C HIS A 321 -4.34 -9.17 1.69
N ALA A 322 -5.47 -9.76 1.98
CA ALA A 322 -6.42 -10.33 1.03
C ALA A 322 -7.65 -9.41 0.97
N HIS A 323 -8.48 -9.53 -0.05
CA HIS A 323 -9.59 -8.57 -0.26
C HIS A 323 -10.55 -8.45 0.93
N THR A 324 -10.65 -9.46 1.78
CA THR A 324 -11.63 -9.56 2.88
C THR A 324 -11.00 -9.60 4.28
N TYR A 325 -9.68 -9.77 4.39
CA TYR A 325 -8.97 -9.88 5.68
C TYR A 325 -7.50 -9.49 5.57
N ILE A 326 -6.88 -9.26 6.71
CA ILE A 326 -5.43 -9.21 6.88
C ILE A 326 -4.99 -10.57 7.38
N GLY A 327 -4.02 -11.18 6.70
CA GLY A 327 -3.47 -12.47 7.03
C GLY A 327 -2.01 -12.44 7.47
N MET A 328 -1.51 -13.58 7.96
CA MET A 328 -0.13 -13.71 8.40
C MET A 328 0.46 -15.05 7.97
N MET A 329 1.69 -15.00 7.46
CA MET A 329 2.54 -16.14 7.15
C MET A 329 3.73 -16.18 8.10
N VAL A 330 4.30 -17.35 8.28
CA VAL A 330 5.48 -17.61 9.13
C VAL A 330 6.51 -18.44 8.38
N SER A 331 7.80 -18.21 8.67
CA SER A 331 8.92 -18.96 8.10
C SER A 331 10.05 -19.10 9.12
N SER A 332 10.71 -20.24 9.14
CA SER A 332 11.92 -20.50 9.96
C SER A 332 13.23 -20.08 9.27
N ASN A 333 13.19 -19.81 7.96
CA ASN A 333 14.40 -19.50 7.18
C ASN A 333 14.26 -18.25 6.29
N GLY A 334 13.07 -17.60 6.29
CA GLY A 334 12.75 -16.45 5.44
C GLY A 334 12.49 -16.79 3.97
N LEU A 335 12.55 -18.06 3.57
CA LEU A 335 12.41 -18.53 2.18
C LEU A 335 11.18 -19.41 2.00
N ASP A 336 10.98 -20.38 2.87
CA ASP A 336 9.84 -21.28 2.85
C ASP A 336 8.79 -20.80 3.83
N TRP A 337 7.60 -20.48 3.32
CA TRP A 337 6.54 -19.82 4.07
C TRP A 337 5.33 -20.72 4.24
N LYS A 338 4.74 -20.71 5.44
CA LYS A 338 3.50 -21.42 5.75
C LYS A 338 2.50 -20.50 6.45
N LYS A 339 1.22 -20.90 6.51
CA LYS A 339 0.20 -20.18 7.29
C LYS A 339 0.63 -20.11 8.76
N ALA A 340 0.54 -18.93 9.36
CA ALA A 340 0.72 -18.77 10.79
C ALA A 340 -0.45 -19.41 11.56
N LEU A 341 -0.28 -19.74 12.84
CA LEU A 341 -1.38 -20.21 13.71
C LEU A 341 -2.52 -19.18 13.72
N ASP A 342 -2.17 -17.90 13.84
CA ASP A 342 -3.11 -16.77 13.73
C ASP A 342 -3.18 -16.28 12.28
N PHE A 343 -3.62 -17.15 11.36
CA PHE A 343 -3.56 -16.88 9.92
C PHE A 343 -4.41 -15.69 9.49
N LYS A 344 -5.63 -15.52 10.04
CA LYS A 344 -6.55 -14.40 9.73
C LYS A 344 -6.61 -13.44 10.91
N ILE A 345 -5.68 -12.52 11.00
CA ILE A 345 -5.52 -11.65 12.16
C ILE A 345 -6.59 -10.56 12.28
N MET A 346 -7.20 -10.13 11.17
CA MET A 346 -8.24 -9.09 11.19
C MET A 346 -9.15 -9.18 9.96
N LYS A 347 -10.46 -9.20 10.16
CA LYS A 347 -11.44 -9.02 9.07
C LYS A 347 -11.38 -7.59 8.54
N LYS A 348 -11.96 -7.36 7.34
CA LYS A 348 -12.11 -6.00 6.75
C LYS A 348 -13.12 -5.15 7.52
N GLU A 349 -12.85 -4.97 8.80
CA GLU A 349 -13.67 -4.26 9.77
C GLU A 349 -12.78 -3.69 10.88
N ILE A 350 -12.87 -2.39 11.17
CA ILE A 350 -12.05 -1.72 12.17
C ILE A 350 -12.91 -1.25 13.33
N PRO A 351 -12.76 -1.84 14.54
CA PRO A 351 -13.60 -1.51 15.70
C PRO A 351 -13.27 -0.13 16.25
N LEU A 352 -14.31 0.67 16.59
CA LEU A 352 -14.18 2.02 17.15
C LEU A 352 -14.39 2.05 18.66
N TYR A 353 -13.66 2.92 19.36
CA TYR A 353 -13.74 3.08 20.82
C TYR A 353 -15.14 3.49 21.28
N GLY A 354 -15.82 4.38 20.56
CA GLY A 354 -17.18 4.84 20.85
C GLY A 354 -18.31 3.85 20.51
N GLY A 355 -17.97 2.65 20.02
CA GLY A 355 -18.90 1.69 19.47
C GLY A 355 -19.00 1.74 17.95
N GLY A 356 -19.51 0.67 17.34
CA GLY A 356 -19.54 0.50 15.89
C GLY A 356 -18.17 0.21 15.30
N CYS A 357 -18.07 0.27 13.97
CA CYS A 357 -16.85 -0.03 13.21
C CYS A 357 -16.77 0.79 11.93
N ILE A 358 -15.57 0.94 11.40
CA ILE A 358 -15.35 1.36 10.02
C ILE A 358 -15.46 0.10 9.15
N LEU A 359 -16.34 0.13 8.14
CA LEU A 359 -16.43 -0.87 7.08
C LEU A 359 -15.82 -0.25 5.82
N PRO A 360 -14.55 -0.55 5.49
CA PRO A 360 -13.87 0.07 4.36
C PRO A 360 -14.26 -0.58 3.03
N ASP A 361 -14.21 0.20 1.95
CA ASP A 361 -14.25 -0.33 0.57
C ASP A 361 -12.94 -1.05 0.25
N ARG A 362 -11.79 -0.45 0.70
CA ARG A 362 -10.46 -1.06 0.66
C ARG A 362 -9.79 -0.97 2.03
N MET A 363 -9.12 -2.05 2.44
CA MET A 363 -8.27 -2.12 3.62
C MET A 363 -7.00 -2.87 3.23
N GLU A 364 -5.92 -2.14 3.02
CA GLU A 364 -4.71 -2.60 2.35
C GLU A 364 -3.45 -2.14 3.10
N ARG A 365 -2.27 -2.56 2.64
CA ARG A 365 -0.96 -2.08 3.11
C ARG A 365 -0.76 -2.27 4.61
N PRO A 366 -0.98 -3.47 5.18
CA PRO A 366 -0.70 -3.69 6.58
C PRO A 366 0.77 -3.40 6.88
N PHE A 367 1.02 -2.73 8.00
CA PHE A 367 2.36 -2.54 8.54
C PHE A 367 2.32 -2.70 10.05
N VAL A 368 3.18 -3.57 10.59
CA VAL A 368 3.28 -3.77 12.05
C VAL A 368 4.52 -3.07 12.58
N PHE A 369 4.30 -2.15 13.50
CA PHE A 369 5.39 -1.50 14.24
C PHE A 369 5.69 -2.28 15.52
N PHE A 370 6.96 -2.58 15.72
CA PHE A 370 7.48 -3.27 16.92
C PHE A 370 8.33 -2.31 17.76
N GLU A 371 8.17 -2.42 19.06
CA GLU A 371 9.05 -1.77 20.03
C GLU A 371 9.40 -2.77 21.13
N ASN A 372 10.67 -2.90 21.45
CA ASN A 372 11.18 -3.88 22.44
C ASN A 372 10.71 -5.32 22.16
N ASN A 373 10.75 -5.73 20.89
CA ASN A 373 10.28 -7.02 20.38
C ASN A 373 8.78 -7.32 20.60
N ALA A 374 7.99 -6.32 20.97
CA ALA A 374 6.53 -6.43 21.08
C ALA A 374 5.84 -5.65 19.98
N PRO A 375 4.80 -6.20 19.33
CA PRO A 375 4.00 -5.45 18.38
C PRO A 375 3.19 -4.37 19.13
N LYS A 376 3.18 -3.14 18.61
CA LYS A 376 2.52 -1.99 19.24
C LYS A 376 1.36 -1.46 18.43
N VAL A 377 1.50 -1.48 17.12
CA VAL A 377 0.52 -0.91 16.21
C VAL A 377 0.49 -1.71 14.92
N LEU A 378 -0.72 -2.03 14.45
CA LEU A 378 -1.00 -2.43 13.08
C LEU A 378 -1.55 -1.22 12.34
N SER A 379 -0.82 -0.67 11.39
CA SER A 379 -1.34 0.40 10.53
C SER A 379 -1.90 -0.16 9.22
N LEU A 380 -2.96 0.46 8.73
CA LEU A 380 -3.74 0.04 7.57
C LEU A 380 -4.06 1.25 6.70
N ALA A 381 -3.92 1.10 5.39
CA ALA A 381 -4.47 2.05 4.43
C ALA A 381 -5.95 1.72 4.19
N VAL A 382 -6.80 2.71 4.37
CA VAL A 382 -8.26 2.59 4.31
C VAL A 382 -8.82 3.51 3.25
N LYS A 383 -9.65 2.99 2.34
CA LYS A 383 -10.51 3.79 1.48
C LYS A 383 -11.97 3.56 1.86
N LYS A 384 -12.71 4.65 2.04
CA LYS A 384 -14.16 4.62 2.25
C LYS A 384 -14.82 5.78 1.48
N ALA A 385 -15.72 5.46 0.57
CA ALA A 385 -16.29 6.40 -0.39
C ALA A 385 -15.18 7.16 -1.13
N ASP A 386 -15.19 8.48 -1.11
CA ASP A 386 -14.22 9.34 -1.80
C ASP A 386 -12.99 9.71 -0.95
N ASP A 387 -12.86 9.16 0.25
CA ASP A 387 -11.74 9.44 1.16
C ASP A 387 -10.79 8.24 1.29
N ALA A 388 -9.49 8.54 1.47
CA ALA A 388 -8.48 7.54 1.75
C ALA A 388 -7.49 8.06 2.81
N TYR A 389 -7.28 7.26 3.85
CA TYR A 389 -6.55 7.64 5.04
C TYR A 389 -5.84 6.44 5.68
N ILE A 390 -4.99 6.70 6.65
CA ILE A 390 -4.27 5.67 7.40
C ILE A 390 -4.90 5.51 8.78
N VAL A 391 -5.14 4.27 9.19
CA VAL A 391 -5.61 3.93 10.52
C VAL A 391 -4.51 3.19 11.27
N PHE A 392 -4.21 3.64 12.47
CA PHE A 392 -3.27 3.00 13.39
C PHE A 392 -4.06 2.24 14.45
N VAL A 393 -4.15 0.92 14.31
CA VAL A 393 -4.83 0.02 15.25
C VAL A 393 -3.85 -0.31 16.38
N PRO A 394 -4.08 0.16 17.62
CA PRO A 394 -3.21 -0.19 18.73
C PRO A 394 -3.29 -1.68 19.04
N LEU A 395 -2.18 -2.27 19.46
CA LEU A 395 -2.07 -3.66 19.91
C LEU A 395 -1.71 -3.71 21.41
N LYS A 396 -2.32 -4.68 22.14
CA LYS A 396 -2.04 -4.88 23.58
C LYS A 396 -0.60 -5.32 23.83
#